data_35df5466cc841206fe46bffe634b463c
#
_entry.id   35df5466cc841206fe46bffe634b463c
#
_cell.length_a   1.000
_cell.length_b   1.000
_cell.length_c   1.000
_cell.angle_alpha   90.00
_cell.angle_beta   90.00
_cell.angle_gamma   90.00
#
_symmetry.space_group_name_H-M   'P 1'
#
loop_
_entity.id
_entity.type
_entity.pdbx_description
1 polymer ?
#
loop_
_entity_poly.entity_id
_entity_poly.type
_entity_poly.pdbx_seq_one_letter_code
_entity_poly.pdbx_strand_id
1 'polypeptide(L)'
;NWTYQPESDEPIVDGEAAAKEIISRNEAFIWPVRLVESLSGKTKTIATSNEVDLEQDVDLSMLSDTFDQKKFEEDLGAAIDEFNEGRSGTFEANSSYDEQAGKFTVEKARSNEKLNREHVIKYAELELASLAETVDLSKLGNDAYEPLNETLTNDQIQAACDAANNFLGVNVTLKLNGEDAGKVDGSSVLQWISFADPANPTLDTSQIGSWAAELANGFNTVGTTRWWTRADGKECAVEGGDFGWSVDSDALAKQVEDAINNKQTGEIEIKYSQKADTYTAKGEPDWKAYIDVDLSEQHARYYDENGNIVWEANFISGKPGEDATPEGVWQINSNDGASKLIGAKDPKTGKPKYESPVSYWMPFEGNMVGFHDATWQNDQSFDDPNSYKWCGSHGCINLRLADAKALHDCINVGLCVVVHS
;
A
#
# COMPACT_ATOMS: atom_id res chain seq x y z
N ASN A 1 -25.47 22.84 -24.38
CA ASN A 1 -26.27 23.82 -25.08
C ASN A 1 -25.35 24.83 -25.78
N TRP A 2 -25.56 25.01 -27.05
CA TRP A 2 -24.86 25.97 -27.86
C TRP A 2 -25.82 27.12 -28.13
N THR A 3 -25.33 28.33 -27.88
CA THR A 3 -26.12 29.52 -28.18
C THR A 3 -25.35 30.36 -29.21
N TYR A 4 -25.99 30.66 -30.28
CA TYR A 4 -25.47 31.57 -31.28
C TYR A 4 -25.86 32.99 -30.89
N GLN A 5 -24.90 33.88 -30.77
CA GLN A 5 -25.12 35.31 -30.53
C GLN A 5 -24.27 36.14 -31.46
N PRO A 6 -24.82 37.11 -32.15
CA PRO A 6 -24.05 38.11 -32.89
C PRO A 6 -23.26 39.00 -31.92
N GLU A 7 -22.05 39.41 -32.30
CA GLU A 7 -21.19 40.27 -31.46
C GLU A 7 -21.54 41.77 -31.53
N SER A 8 -22.35 42.18 -32.42
CA SER A 8 -22.75 43.60 -32.50
C SER A 8 -23.86 43.89 -31.50
N ASP A 9 -23.74 44.98 -30.73
CA ASP A 9 -24.81 45.52 -29.89
C ASP A 9 -25.99 46.07 -30.73
N GLU A 10 -25.87 46.03 -32.06
CA GLU A 10 -26.98 46.36 -32.94
C GLU A 10 -27.94 45.16 -32.97
N PRO A 11 -29.17 45.34 -32.51
CA PRO A 11 -30.16 44.29 -32.52
C PRO A 11 -30.41 43.82 -33.95
N ILE A 12 -30.20 42.55 -34.21
CA ILE A 12 -30.77 41.87 -35.37
C ILE A 12 -32.23 41.69 -35.05
N VAL A 13 -32.87 42.75 -35.04
CA VAL A 13 -34.24 42.87 -34.60
C VAL A 13 -35.08 42.89 -35.81
N ASP A 14 -36.14 42.18 -35.80
CA ASP A 14 -37.13 42.36 -36.87
C ASP A 14 -36.43 42.34 -38.25
N GLY A 15 -36.41 41.17 -38.89
CA GLY A 15 -35.72 40.98 -40.15
C GLY A 15 -36.09 41.98 -41.21
N GLU A 16 -37.30 42.46 -41.19
CA GLU A 16 -37.79 43.48 -42.13
C GLU A 16 -37.18 44.89 -41.85
N ALA A 17 -37.00 45.23 -40.58
CA ALA A 17 -36.37 46.51 -40.20
C ALA A 17 -34.84 46.45 -40.44
N ALA A 18 -34.18 45.36 -40.09
CA ALA A 18 -32.76 45.15 -40.34
C ALA A 18 -32.45 45.12 -41.85
N ALA A 19 -33.25 44.45 -42.62
CA ALA A 19 -33.14 44.40 -44.06
C ALA A 19 -33.30 45.79 -44.68
N LYS A 20 -34.27 46.58 -44.28
CA LYS A 20 -34.45 47.94 -44.73
C LYS A 20 -33.29 48.86 -44.36
N GLU A 21 -32.71 48.70 -43.22
CA GLU A 21 -31.55 49.48 -42.79
C GLU A 21 -30.28 49.09 -43.51
N ILE A 22 -30.03 47.82 -43.74
CA ILE A 22 -28.88 47.30 -44.51
C ILE A 22 -28.98 47.77 -45.97
N ILE A 23 -30.14 47.69 -46.59
CA ILE A 23 -30.38 48.19 -47.93
C ILE A 23 -30.13 49.70 -48.00
N SER A 24 -30.60 50.48 -47.01
CA SER A 24 -30.44 51.91 -46.97
C SER A 24 -29.01 52.37 -46.80
N ARG A 25 -28.17 51.55 -46.21
CA ARG A 25 -26.76 51.89 -45.91
C ARG A 25 -25.73 51.23 -46.81
N ASN A 26 -26.14 50.26 -47.65
CA ASN A 26 -25.22 49.43 -48.43
C ASN A 26 -24.01 48.95 -47.62
N GLU A 27 -24.26 48.49 -46.41
CA GLU A 27 -23.23 48.08 -45.46
C GLU A 27 -23.12 46.55 -45.38
N ALA A 28 -21.91 46.10 -45.26
CA ALA A 28 -21.61 44.69 -44.99
C ALA A 28 -22.12 44.27 -43.60
N PHE A 29 -22.82 43.17 -43.54
CA PHE A 29 -23.33 42.63 -42.31
C PHE A 29 -22.43 41.52 -41.77
N ILE A 30 -21.90 41.70 -40.55
CA ILE A 30 -20.96 40.75 -39.92
C ILE A 30 -21.69 40.03 -38.80
N TRP A 31 -21.70 38.71 -38.88
CA TRP A 31 -22.33 37.85 -37.88
C TRP A 31 -21.28 37.05 -37.11
N PRO A 32 -21.02 37.36 -35.86
CA PRO A 32 -20.18 36.51 -35.04
C PRO A 32 -20.99 35.39 -34.41
N VAL A 33 -20.46 34.19 -34.48
CA VAL A 33 -21.02 32.99 -33.85
C VAL A 33 -20.36 32.77 -32.51
N ARG A 34 -21.13 32.67 -31.44
CA ARG A 34 -20.64 32.31 -30.11
C ARG A 34 -21.11 30.93 -29.71
N LEU A 35 -20.16 30.10 -29.33
CA LEU A 35 -20.40 28.82 -28.76
C LEU A 35 -20.49 28.95 -27.25
N VAL A 36 -21.62 28.59 -26.63
CA VAL A 36 -21.80 28.56 -25.20
C VAL A 36 -21.93 27.12 -24.74
N GLU A 37 -20.96 26.63 -23.98
CA GLU A 37 -21.08 25.34 -23.32
C GLU A 37 -21.94 25.49 -22.06
N SER A 38 -23.12 24.88 -22.04
CA SER A 38 -24.11 25.08 -20.99
C SER A 38 -23.71 24.47 -19.63
N LEU A 39 -22.77 23.51 -19.61
CA LEU A 39 -22.32 22.86 -18.39
C LEU A 39 -21.19 23.59 -17.69
N SER A 40 -20.35 24.33 -18.42
CA SER A 40 -19.18 25.02 -17.86
C SER A 40 -19.31 26.54 -17.81
N GLY A 41 -20.30 27.11 -18.47
CA GLY A 41 -20.46 28.56 -18.61
C GLY A 41 -19.38 29.22 -19.46
N LYS A 42 -18.55 28.44 -20.16
CA LYS A 42 -17.51 28.95 -21.04
C LYS A 42 -18.11 29.31 -22.39
N THR A 43 -17.87 30.53 -22.78
CA THR A 43 -18.30 31.04 -24.10
C THR A 43 -17.10 31.17 -25.00
N LYS A 44 -17.14 30.56 -26.18
CA LYS A 44 -16.14 30.77 -27.22
C LYS A 44 -16.81 31.50 -28.35
N THR A 45 -16.19 32.62 -28.74
CA THR A 45 -16.65 33.42 -29.90
C THR A 45 -15.91 32.91 -31.12
N ILE A 46 -16.68 32.59 -32.14
CA ILE A 46 -16.17 32.32 -33.49
C ILE A 46 -16.48 33.55 -34.33
N ALA A 47 -15.44 34.21 -34.77
CA ALA A 47 -15.63 35.34 -35.71
C ALA A 47 -15.87 34.80 -37.12
N THR A 48 -17.08 34.80 -37.55
CA THR A 48 -17.44 34.62 -38.93
C THR A 48 -17.90 35.98 -39.45
N SER A 49 -17.26 36.48 -40.47
CA SER A 49 -17.71 37.66 -41.17
C SER A 49 -18.40 37.23 -42.48
N ASN A 50 -19.68 37.39 -42.52
CA ASN A 50 -20.42 37.28 -43.79
C ASN A 50 -20.82 38.68 -44.23
N GLU A 51 -20.26 39.12 -45.30
CA GLU A 51 -20.68 40.37 -45.93
C GLU A 51 -21.91 40.10 -46.79
N VAL A 52 -23.01 40.72 -46.43
CA VAL A 52 -24.22 40.71 -47.27
C VAL A 52 -24.35 42.09 -47.90
N ASP A 53 -24.14 42.13 -49.18
CA ASP A 53 -24.31 43.38 -49.98
C ASP A 53 -25.73 43.37 -50.61
N LEU A 54 -26.58 44.22 -50.05
CA LEU A 54 -28.00 44.31 -50.48
C LEU A 54 -28.23 45.53 -51.36
N GLU A 55 -28.35 45.31 -52.61
CA GLU A 55 -28.52 46.45 -53.54
C GLU A 55 -29.93 47.04 -53.70
N GLN A 56 -31.00 46.35 -53.52
CA GLN A 56 -32.39 46.88 -53.57
C GLN A 56 -33.44 45.81 -53.17
N ASP A 57 -34.61 46.25 -52.66
CA ASP A 57 -35.80 45.47 -52.29
C ASP A 57 -35.56 44.08 -51.72
N VAL A 58 -35.55 44.01 -50.41
CA VAL A 58 -35.20 42.79 -49.68
C VAL A 58 -36.37 41.81 -49.73
N ASP A 59 -36.27 40.87 -50.61
CA ASP A 59 -36.83 39.55 -50.34
C ASP A 59 -35.85 38.75 -49.45
N LEU A 60 -36.27 38.32 -48.28
CA LEU A 60 -35.43 37.53 -47.34
C LEU A 60 -34.91 36.24 -47.99
N SER A 61 -35.50 35.79 -49.07
CA SER A 61 -34.98 34.69 -49.91
C SER A 61 -33.66 35.05 -50.58
N MET A 62 -33.36 36.38 -50.83
CA MET A 62 -32.12 36.82 -51.37
C MET A 62 -30.94 36.84 -50.42
N LEU A 63 -31.17 36.74 -49.13
CA LEU A 63 -30.08 36.56 -48.18
C LEU A 63 -29.28 35.28 -48.47
N SER A 64 -29.90 34.28 -49.04
CA SER A 64 -29.23 33.02 -49.42
C SER A 64 -28.21 33.22 -50.54
N ASP A 65 -28.37 34.21 -51.45
CA ASP A 65 -27.51 34.40 -52.59
C ASP A 65 -26.28 35.27 -52.33
N THR A 66 -26.32 36.00 -51.14
CA THR A 66 -25.23 36.88 -50.71
C THR A 66 -24.51 36.37 -49.51
N PHE A 67 -25.03 35.32 -48.91
CA PHE A 67 -24.46 34.64 -47.73
C PHE A 67 -23.36 33.68 -48.20
N ASP A 68 -22.11 33.88 -47.71
CA ASP A 68 -21.03 32.93 -47.96
C ASP A 68 -21.22 31.66 -47.10
N GLN A 69 -22.16 30.83 -47.54
CA GLN A 69 -22.55 29.59 -46.89
C GLN A 69 -21.33 28.70 -46.66
N LYS A 70 -20.44 28.61 -47.67
CA LYS A 70 -19.28 27.75 -47.59
C LYS A 70 -18.33 28.20 -46.46
N LYS A 71 -18.06 29.48 -46.40
CA LYS A 71 -17.22 30.05 -45.33
C LYS A 71 -17.87 29.87 -43.95
N PHE A 72 -19.18 30.06 -43.84
CA PHE A 72 -19.92 29.84 -42.61
C PHE A 72 -19.83 28.36 -42.15
N GLU A 73 -20.06 27.41 -43.07
CA GLU A 73 -19.94 25.97 -42.76
C GLU A 73 -18.52 25.59 -42.35
N GLU A 74 -17.50 26.18 -43.00
CA GLU A 74 -16.09 25.95 -42.65
C GLU A 74 -15.76 26.49 -41.24
N ASP A 75 -16.12 27.74 -40.95
CA ASP A 75 -15.81 28.40 -39.66
C ASP A 75 -16.60 27.78 -38.51
N LEU A 76 -17.91 27.55 -38.66
CA LEU A 76 -18.70 26.87 -37.65
C LEU A 76 -18.26 25.41 -37.46
N GLY A 77 -17.93 24.74 -38.58
CA GLY A 77 -17.42 23.39 -38.53
C GLY A 77 -16.09 23.27 -37.77
N ALA A 78 -15.16 24.21 -38.05
CA ALA A 78 -13.89 24.26 -37.32
C ALA A 78 -14.10 24.44 -35.80
N ALA A 79 -15.06 25.25 -35.41
CA ALA A 79 -15.39 25.47 -34.01
C ALA A 79 -16.05 24.25 -33.34
N ILE A 80 -16.91 23.55 -34.09
CA ILE A 80 -17.47 22.27 -33.61
C ILE A 80 -16.36 21.25 -33.44
N ASP A 81 -15.43 21.15 -34.39
CA ASP A 81 -14.30 20.23 -34.32
C ASP A 81 -13.42 20.54 -33.11
N GLU A 82 -13.14 21.83 -32.82
CA GLU A 82 -12.42 22.26 -31.63
C GLU A 82 -13.20 21.95 -30.31
N PHE A 83 -14.52 22.14 -30.31
CA PHE A 83 -15.35 21.75 -29.17
C PHE A 83 -15.30 20.24 -28.96
N ASN A 84 -15.28 19.47 -30.04
CA ASN A 84 -15.22 18.01 -29.97
C ASN A 84 -13.83 17.48 -29.65
N GLU A 85 -12.79 18.32 -29.70
CA GLU A 85 -11.42 17.94 -29.36
C GLU A 85 -11.33 17.49 -27.89
N GLY A 86 -10.78 16.29 -27.67
CA GLY A 86 -10.69 15.69 -26.34
C GLY A 86 -11.99 15.11 -25.78
N ARG A 87 -13.09 15.15 -26.56
CA ARG A 87 -14.34 14.49 -26.19
C ARG A 87 -14.39 13.09 -26.79
N SER A 88 -14.80 12.12 -25.97
CA SER A 88 -14.81 10.70 -26.40
C SER A 88 -16.07 10.31 -27.18
N GLY A 89 -17.16 11.04 -27.03
CA GLY A 89 -18.48 10.62 -27.51
C GLY A 89 -19.03 9.42 -26.71
N THR A 90 -18.47 9.16 -25.52
CA THR A 90 -18.88 8.06 -24.67
C THR A 90 -19.70 8.57 -23.49
N PHE A 91 -20.57 7.72 -22.99
CA PHE A 91 -21.19 7.90 -21.69
C PHE A 91 -20.26 7.31 -20.64
N GLU A 92 -19.70 8.13 -19.77
CA GLU A 92 -18.83 7.70 -18.69
C GLU A 92 -19.56 7.84 -17.36
N ALA A 93 -20.15 6.76 -16.89
CA ALA A 93 -20.54 6.66 -15.50
C ALA A 93 -19.31 6.22 -14.70
N ASN A 94 -18.93 6.96 -13.68
CA ASN A 94 -17.84 6.62 -12.79
C ASN A 94 -18.38 6.31 -11.38
N SER A 95 -17.72 5.38 -10.71
CA SER A 95 -17.87 5.23 -9.27
C SER A 95 -17.05 6.31 -8.56
N SER A 96 -17.62 6.91 -7.54
CA SER A 96 -16.95 7.88 -6.68
C SER A 96 -17.19 7.52 -5.22
N TYR A 97 -16.16 7.68 -4.38
CA TYR A 97 -16.33 7.51 -2.93
C TYR A 97 -16.92 8.77 -2.32
N ASP A 98 -18.07 8.65 -1.69
CA ASP A 98 -18.73 9.72 -0.94
C ASP A 98 -18.25 9.64 0.52
N GLU A 99 -17.39 10.57 0.92
CA GLU A 99 -16.83 10.63 2.27
C GLU A 99 -17.92 10.87 3.34
N GLN A 100 -19.00 11.57 3.02
CA GLN A 100 -20.09 11.84 3.97
C GLN A 100 -20.95 10.60 4.17
N ALA A 101 -21.20 9.86 3.10
CA ALA A 101 -21.96 8.62 3.16
C ALA A 101 -21.11 7.41 3.53
N GLY A 102 -19.77 7.52 3.47
CA GLY A 102 -18.83 6.45 3.75
C GLY A 102 -18.94 5.27 2.78
N LYS A 103 -19.27 5.53 1.52
CA LYS A 103 -19.51 4.48 0.52
C LYS A 103 -19.26 4.95 -0.91
N PHE A 104 -19.04 4.00 -1.81
CA PHE A 104 -19.03 4.26 -3.25
C PHE A 104 -20.45 4.49 -3.76
N THR A 105 -20.58 5.51 -4.59
CA THR A 105 -21.83 5.88 -5.27
C THR A 105 -21.56 6.09 -6.75
N VAL A 106 -22.62 6.00 -7.57
CA VAL A 106 -22.50 6.38 -8.97
C VAL A 106 -22.39 7.90 -9.03
N GLU A 107 -21.26 8.40 -9.47
CA GLU A 107 -21.16 9.79 -9.86
C GLU A 107 -21.98 9.95 -11.15
N LYS A 108 -22.94 10.90 -11.14
CA LYS A 108 -23.77 11.13 -12.32
C LYS A 108 -22.86 11.36 -13.52
N ALA A 109 -23.00 10.46 -14.47
CA ALA A 109 -22.24 10.47 -15.67
C ALA A 109 -22.25 11.85 -16.31
N ARG A 110 -21.07 12.34 -16.57
CA ARG A 110 -20.89 13.41 -17.55
C ARG A 110 -20.89 12.74 -18.90
N SER A 111 -21.95 12.98 -19.68
CA SER A 111 -21.87 12.65 -21.08
C SER A 111 -20.74 13.49 -21.70
N ASN A 112 -19.72 12.84 -22.18
CA ASN A 112 -18.65 13.49 -22.94
C ASN A 112 -19.06 13.56 -24.41
N GLU A 113 -20.27 14.14 -24.63
CA GLU A 113 -20.96 14.18 -25.89
C GLU A 113 -20.19 15.02 -26.92
N LYS A 114 -20.13 14.51 -28.13
CA LYS A 114 -19.68 15.26 -29.29
C LYS A 114 -20.86 15.87 -29.99
N LEU A 115 -20.71 17.12 -30.44
CA LEU A 115 -21.70 17.73 -31.27
C LEU A 115 -21.74 17.05 -32.65
N ASN A 116 -22.94 16.82 -33.13
CA ASN A 116 -23.15 16.37 -34.49
C ASN A 116 -22.98 17.54 -35.45
N ARG A 117 -21.83 17.56 -36.12
CA ARG A 117 -21.44 18.67 -36.99
C ARG A 117 -22.48 18.99 -38.05
N GLU A 118 -22.98 17.98 -38.76
CA GLU A 118 -23.95 18.15 -39.84
C GLU A 118 -25.28 18.73 -39.33
N HIS A 119 -25.80 18.19 -38.24
CA HIS A 119 -27.08 18.63 -37.67
C HIS A 119 -26.98 20.04 -37.09
N VAL A 120 -25.87 20.38 -36.46
CA VAL A 120 -25.68 21.71 -35.86
C VAL A 120 -25.54 22.77 -36.95
N ILE A 121 -24.74 22.52 -38.00
CA ILE A 121 -24.59 23.45 -39.12
C ILE A 121 -25.92 23.69 -39.80
N LYS A 122 -26.62 22.63 -40.16
CA LYS A 122 -27.91 22.71 -40.82
C LYS A 122 -28.97 23.46 -40.00
N TYR A 123 -28.97 23.23 -38.69
CA TYR A 123 -29.88 23.96 -37.79
C TYR A 123 -29.50 25.43 -37.67
N ALA A 124 -28.21 25.75 -37.58
CA ALA A 124 -27.73 27.10 -37.54
C ALA A 124 -28.09 27.88 -38.84
N GLU A 125 -27.98 27.23 -39.98
CA GLU A 125 -28.40 27.82 -41.26
C GLU A 125 -29.91 28.15 -41.30
N LEU A 126 -30.74 27.25 -40.73
CA LEU A 126 -32.19 27.50 -40.67
C LEU A 126 -32.53 28.64 -39.69
N GLU A 127 -31.88 28.72 -38.58
CA GLU A 127 -32.07 29.81 -37.59
C GLU A 127 -31.56 31.15 -38.18
N LEU A 128 -30.44 31.14 -38.92
CA LEU A 128 -29.95 32.30 -39.64
C LEU A 128 -30.91 32.77 -40.74
N ALA A 129 -31.45 31.83 -41.50
CA ALA A 129 -32.44 32.15 -42.53
C ALA A 129 -33.73 32.74 -41.96
N SER A 130 -34.06 32.45 -40.68
CA SER A 130 -35.17 33.02 -39.95
C SER A 130 -34.81 34.30 -39.19
N LEU A 131 -33.59 34.83 -39.37
CA LEU A 131 -33.03 36.01 -38.67
C LEU A 131 -33.07 35.87 -37.14
N ALA A 132 -32.84 34.67 -36.64
CA ALA A 132 -32.75 34.44 -35.19
C ALA A 132 -31.52 35.14 -34.60
N GLU A 133 -31.70 35.83 -33.49
CA GLU A 133 -30.60 36.48 -32.76
C GLU A 133 -29.65 35.47 -32.09
N THR A 134 -30.14 34.26 -31.84
CA THR A 134 -29.40 33.17 -31.16
C THR A 134 -29.76 31.83 -31.78
N VAL A 135 -28.77 30.97 -31.91
CA VAL A 135 -28.96 29.56 -32.26
C VAL A 135 -28.93 28.73 -30.96
N ASP A 136 -30.10 28.35 -30.46
CA ASP A 136 -30.23 27.56 -29.26
C ASP A 136 -30.33 26.08 -29.57
N LEU A 137 -29.21 25.35 -29.41
CA LEU A 137 -29.13 23.92 -29.66
C LEU A 137 -29.99 23.07 -28.75
N SER A 138 -30.51 23.63 -27.62
CA SER A 138 -31.44 22.87 -26.78
C SER A 138 -32.73 22.53 -27.51
N LYS A 139 -33.10 23.29 -28.55
CA LYS A 139 -34.26 23.01 -29.39
C LYS A 139 -34.06 21.82 -30.35
N LEU A 140 -32.80 21.50 -30.67
CA LEU A 140 -32.45 20.29 -31.41
C LEU A 140 -32.53 19.03 -30.51
N GLY A 141 -32.46 19.22 -29.20
CA GLY A 141 -32.47 18.11 -28.27
C GLY A 141 -31.29 17.13 -28.51
N ASN A 142 -31.59 15.86 -28.56
CA ASN A 142 -30.57 14.82 -28.78
C ASN A 142 -29.95 14.84 -30.17
N ASP A 143 -30.62 15.44 -31.16
CA ASP A 143 -30.11 15.52 -32.54
C ASP A 143 -28.93 16.48 -32.64
N ALA A 144 -28.71 17.36 -31.66
CA ALA A 144 -27.53 18.21 -31.59
C ALA A 144 -26.23 17.45 -31.37
N TYR A 145 -26.30 16.21 -30.93
CA TYR A 145 -25.16 15.39 -30.50
C TYR A 145 -25.01 14.15 -31.34
N GLU A 146 -23.76 13.64 -31.41
CA GLU A 146 -23.52 12.30 -31.96
C GLU A 146 -24.11 11.25 -31.00
N PRO A 147 -24.54 10.08 -31.47
CA PRO A 147 -24.96 8.99 -30.63
C PRO A 147 -23.83 8.59 -29.65
N LEU A 148 -24.16 8.48 -28.38
CA LEU A 148 -23.20 8.05 -27.37
C LEU A 148 -22.85 6.57 -27.54
N ASN A 149 -21.56 6.26 -27.47
CA ASN A 149 -21.11 4.90 -27.28
C ASN A 149 -21.16 4.60 -25.78
N GLU A 150 -22.17 3.91 -25.31
CA GLU A 150 -22.25 3.42 -23.94
C GLU A 150 -21.27 2.27 -23.76
N THR A 151 -20.16 2.51 -23.07
CA THR A 151 -19.22 1.45 -22.70
C THR A 151 -19.69 0.71 -21.46
N LEU A 152 -20.40 1.39 -20.54
CA LEU A 152 -20.98 0.83 -19.31
C LEU A 152 -22.33 1.50 -19.03
N THR A 153 -23.28 0.71 -18.62
CA THR A 153 -24.60 1.21 -18.19
C THR A 153 -24.57 1.68 -16.73
N ASN A 154 -25.51 2.55 -16.37
CA ASN A 154 -25.70 2.95 -14.95
C ASN A 154 -25.85 1.75 -14.02
N ASP A 155 -26.57 0.71 -14.46
CA ASP A 155 -26.78 -0.50 -13.65
C ASP A 155 -25.47 -1.26 -13.41
N GLN A 156 -24.58 -1.31 -14.41
CA GLN A 156 -23.26 -1.92 -14.26
C GLN A 156 -22.37 -1.16 -13.27
N ILE A 157 -22.38 0.16 -13.34
CA ILE A 157 -21.61 0.99 -12.39
C ILE A 157 -22.23 0.92 -10.99
N GLN A 158 -23.56 0.89 -10.87
CA GLN A 158 -24.21 0.67 -9.57
C GLN A 158 -23.84 -0.67 -8.97
N ALA A 159 -23.82 -1.74 -9.78
CA ALA A 159 -23.39 -3.06 -9.33
C ALA A 159 -21.90 -3.06 -8.90
N ALA A 160 -21.03 -2.32 -9.60
CA ALA A 160 -19.64 -2.13 -9.23
C ALA A 160 -19.51 -1.36 -7.90
N CYS A 161 -20.28 -0.29 -7.70
CA CYS A 161 -20.33 0.42 -6.42
C CYS A 161 -20.77 -0.49 -5.28
N ASP A 162 -21.80 -1.30 -5.50
CA ASP A 162 -22.33 -2.25 -4.51
C ASP A 162 -21.27 -3.33 -4.18
N ALA A 163 -20.55 -3.82 -5.18
CA ALA A 163 -19.45 -4.76 -5.00
C ALA A 163 -18.30 -4.15 -4.19
N ALA A 164 -17.88 -2.92 -4.53
CA ALA A 164 -16.84 -2.20 -3.77
C ALA A 164 -17.28 -1.93 -2.32
N ASN A 165 -18.53 -1.52 -2.12
CA ASN A 165 -19.09 -1.29 -0.79
C ASN A 165 -19.14 -2.56 0.07
N ASN A 166 -19.22 -3.73 -0.56
CA ASN A 166 -19.15 -5.00 0.16
C ASN A 166 -17.79 -5.20 0.84
N PHE A 167 -16.68 -4.71 0.27
CA PHE A 167 -15.37 -4.79 0.88
C PHE A 167 -15.23 -3.89 2.11
N LEU A 168 -15.98 -2.77 2.16
CA LEU A 168 -15.92 -1.81 3.27
C LEU A 168 -16.58 -2.33 4.57
N GLY A 169 -17.25 -3.47 4.53
CA GLY A 169 -17.99 -4.03 5.67
C GLY A 169 -17.12 -4.69 6.75
N VAL A 170 -15.80 -4.81 6.55
CA VAL A 170 -14.88 -5.40 7.52
C VAL A 170 -14.62 -4.45 8.70
N ASN A 171 -14.51 -5.02 9.92
CA ASN A 171 -14.08 -4.27 11.10
C ASN A 171 -13.43 -5.25 12.09
N VAL A 172 -12.14 -5.50 11.93
CA VAL A 172 -11.40 -6.44 12.76
C VAL A 172 -10.24 -5.76 13.49
N THR A 173 -10.04 -6.14 14.74
CA THR A 173 -8.84 -5.85 15.50
C THR A 173 -7.89 -7.03 15.39
N LEU A 174 -6.67 -6.77 14.94
CA LEU A 174 -5.62 -7.78 14.87
C LEU A 174 -4.95 -7.88 16.23
N LYS A 175 -4.76 -9.09 16.70
CA LYS A 175 -4.11 -9.40 17.98
C LYS A 175 -2.82 -10.16 17.76
N LEU A 176 -1.79 -9.84 18.53
CA LEU A 176 -0.56 -10.63 18.64
C LEU A 176 -0.38 -11.00 20.11
N ASN A 177 -0.45 -12.29 20.42
CA ASN A 177 -0.39 -12.81 21.78
C ASN A 177 -1.44 -12.18 22.73
N GLY A 178 -2.64 -11.90 22.17
CA GLY A 178 -3.75 -11.28 22.91
C GLY A 178 -3.71 -9.74 23.02
N GLU A 179 -2.60 -9.11 22.63
CA GLU A 179 -2.47 -7.64 22.63
C GLU A 179 -2.85 -7.03 21.26
N ASP A 180 -3.29 -5.78 21.26
CA ASP A 180 -3.68 -5.07 20.03
C ASP A 180 -2.45 -4.84 19.14
N ALA A 181 -2.49 -5.39 17.93
CA ALA A 181 -1.44 -5.28 16.93
C ALA A 181 -1.80 -4.38 15.75
N GLY A 182 -3.09 -4.12 15.53
CA GLY A 182 -3.55 -3.28 14.44
C GLY A 182 -5.05 -3.40 14.21
N LYS A 183 -5.55 -2.65 13.25
CA LYS A 183 -6.95 -2.64 12.88
C LYS A 183 -7.11 -2.64 11.35
N VAL A 184 -8.10 -3.38 10.87
CA VAL A 184 -8.54 -3.33 9.48
C VAL A 184 -10.04 -3.03 9.46
N ASP A 185 -10.39 -1.91 8.88
CA ASP A 185 -11.77 -1.45 8.71
C ASP A 185 -11.98 -0.86 7.30
N GLY A 186 -13.18 -0.34 7.04
CA GLY A 186 -13.51 0.25 5.75
C GLY A 186 -12.53 1.33 5.29
N SER A 187 -11.96 2.11 6.20
CA SER A 187 -10.99 3.15 5.85
C SER A 187 -9.64 2.58 5.40
N SER A 188 -9.21 1.48 6.01
CA SER A 188 -8.02 0.75 5.59
C SER A 188 -8.21 0.12 4.21
N VAL A 189 -9.38 -0.48 3.99
CA VAL A 189 -9.70 -1.20 2.76
C VAL A 189 -9.88 -0.27 1.57
N LEU A 190 -10.34 0.96 1.80
CA LEU A 190 -10.59 1.94 0.75
C LEU A 190 -9.38 2.12 -0.20
N GLN A 191 -8.18 2.14 0.34
CA GLN A 191 -6.95 2.29 -0.44
C GLN A 191 -6.53 1.03 -1.23
N TRP A 192 -7.13 -0.13 -0.92
CA TRP A 192 -6.84 -1.40 -1.57
C TRP A 192 -7.88 -1.80 -2.62
N ILE A 193 -8.94 -0.98 -2.80
CA ILE A 193 -9.94 -1.24 -3.83
C ILE A 193 -9.43 -0.68 -5.16
N SER A 194 -9.37 -1.54 -6.16
CA SER A 194 -8.97 -1.20 -7.53
C SER A 194 -10.17 -1.23 -8.47
N PHE A 195 -10.34 -0.16 -9.23
CA PHE A 195 -11.27 -0.02 -10.35
C PHE A 195 -10.51 -0.06 -11.70
N ALA A 196 -9.46 -0.87 -11.80
CA ALA A 196 -8.78 -1.08 -13.08
C ALA A 196 -9.76 -1.58 -14.17
N ASP A 197 -10.74 -2.36 -13.80
CA ASP A 197 -11.98 -2.59 -14.55
C ASP A 197 -13.11 -1.84 -13.84
N PRO A 198 -13.66 -0.76 -14.45
CA PRO A 198 -14.71 0.03 -13.81
C PRO A 198 -16.00 -0.72 -13.48
N ALA A 199 -16.27 -1.84 -14.16
CA ALA A 199 -17.44 -2.67 -13.91
C ALA A 199 -17.21 -3.73 -12.83
N ASN A 200 -15.94 -4.09 -12.57
CA ASN A 200 -15.57 -5.20 -11.68
C ASN A 200 -14.48 -4.79 -10.70
N PRO A 201 -14.80 -4.05 -9.64
CA PRO A 201 -13.81 -3.66 -8.64
C PRO A 201 -13.22 -4.90 -7.94
N THR A 202 -11.94 -4.87 -7.70
CA THR A 202 -11.19 -5.94 -7.04
C THR A 202 -10.36 -5.40 -5.88
N LEU A 203 -9.94 -6.30 -5.00
CA LEU A 203 -8.91 -5.98 -4.01
C LEU A 203 -7.52 -6.07 -4.64
N ASP A 204 -6.69 -5.07 -4.41
CA ASP A 204 -5.27 -5.12 -4.75
C ASP A 204 -4.52 -5.92 -3.69
N THR A 205 -4.40 -7.22 -3.93
CA THR A 205 -3.74 -8.16 -3.02
C THR A 205 -2.25 -7.86 -2.83
N SER A 206 -1.62 -7.18 -3.79
CA SER A 206 -0.22 -6.78 -3.67
C SER A 206 -0.01 -5.68 -2.65
N GLN A 207 -0.94 -4.73 -2.57
CA GLN A 207 -0.94 -3.69 -1.53
C GLN A 207 -1.25 -4.26 -0.15
N ILE A 208 -2.20 -5.20 -0.05
CA ILE A 208 -2.50 -5.92 1.19
C ILE A 208 -1.25 -6.69 1.65
N GLY A 209 -0.56 -7.39 0.74
CA GLY A 209 0.69 -8.10 1.02
C GLY A 209 1.80 -7.17 1.53
N SER A 210 1.98 -6.02 0.88
CA SER A 210 2.96 -5.02 1.30
C SER A 210 2.66 -4.45 2.69
N TRP A 211 1.41 -4.13 2.95
CA TRP A 211 0.95 -3.66 4.26
C TRP A 211 1.13 -4.73 5.35
N ALA A 212 0.79 -5.99 5.05
CA ALA A 212 0.97 -7.10 5.99
C ALA A 212 2.45 -7.35 6.30
N ALA A 213 3.34 -7.24 5.31
CA ALA A 213 4.77 -7.35 5.49
C ALA A 213 5.35 -6.22 6.36
N GLU A 214 4.88 -4.99 6.17
CA GLU A 214 5.27 -3.84 6.99
C GLU A 214 4.81 -4.02 8.45
N LEU A 215 3.55 -4.41 8.64
CA LEU A 215 3.01 -4.69 9.97
C LEU A 215 3.79 -5.83 10.66
N ALA A 216 4.01 -6.95 9.97
CA ALA A 216 4.78 -8.09 10.48
C ALA A 216 6.20 -7.68 10.88
N ASN A 217 6.88 -6.88 10.04
CA ASN A 217 8.23 -6.37 10.35
C ASN A 217 8.26 -5.49 11.59
N GLY A 218 7.16 -4.81 11.91
CA GLY A 218 7.02 -4.06 13.16
C GLY A 218 7.10 -4.95 14.41
N PHE A 219 6.65 -6.20 14.30
CA PHE A 219 6.60 -7.16 15.41
C PHE A 219 7.76 -8.16 15.42
N ASN A 220 8.44 -8.37 14.30
CA ASN A 220 9.55 -9.33 14.22
C ASN A 220 10.71 -8.88 15.09
N THR A 221 11.14 -9.76 16.00
CA THR A 221 12.26 -9.52 16.92
C THR A 221 13.43 -10.46 16.66
N VAL A 222 13.24 -11.61 16.01
CA VAL A 222 14.34 -12.54 15.63
C VAL A 222 15.45 -11.78 14.93
N GLY A 223 16.70 -11.95 15.42
CA GLY A 223 17.89 -11.34 14.85
C GLY A 223 18.04 -9.83 15.08
N THR A 224 17.07 -9.15 15.70
CA THR A 224 17.15 -7.72 15.96
C THR A 224 17.89 -7.39 17.23
N THR A 225 18.35 -6.15 17.38
CA THR A 225 18.97 -5.68 18.63
C THR A 225 17.95 -5.56 19.75
N ARG A 226 18.27 -6.05 20.95
CA ARG A 226 17.52 -5.85 22.20
C ARG A 226 18.39 -5.13 23.21
N TRP A 227 17.79 -4.20 23.95
CA TRP A 227 18.42 -3.46 25.05
C TRP A 227 17.68 -3.75 26.34
N TRP A 228 18.43 -4.00 27.42
CA TRP A 228 17.83 -4.21 28.73
C TRP A 228 18.81 -3.81 29.84
N THR A 229 18.23 -3.56 31.01
CA THR A 229 18.99 -3.44 32.25
C THR A 229 18.93 -4.78 32.99
N ARG A 230 20.10 -5.42 33.17
CA ARG A 230 20.21 -6.65 33.96
C ARG A 230 19.83 -6.38 35.41
N ALA A 231 19.42 -7.41 36.18
CA ALA A 231 18.94 -7.23 37.55
C ALA A 231 19.96 -6.60 38.53
N ASP A 232 21.25 -6.69 38.23
CA ASP A 232 22.32 -6.01 38.97
C ASP A 232 22.62 -4.57 38.54
N GLY A 233 21.88 -4.05 37.54
CA GLY A 233 21.99 -2.70 37.02
C GLY A 233 22.93 -2.54 35.82
N LYS A 234 23.51 -3.62 35.27
CA LYS A 234 24.31 -3.55 34.03
C LYS A 234 23.40 -3.26 32.86
N GLU A 235 23.71 -2.20 32.10
CA GLU A 235 23.08 -1.91 30.81
C GLU A 235 23.66 -2.85 29.77
N CYS A 236 22.79 -3.59 29.09
CA CYS A 236 23.15 -4.62 28.12
C CYS A 236 22.47 -4.37 26.78
N ALA A 237 23.14 -4.78 25.71
CA ALA A 237 22.60 -4.82 24.36
C ALA A 237 23.11 -6.05 23.64
N VAL A 238 22.28 -6.65 22.79
CA VAL A 238 22.67 -7.81 21.98
C VAL A 238 21.91 -7.79 20.66
N GLU A 239 22.58 -8.22 19.60
CA GLU A 239 22.00 -8.37 18.26
C GLU A 239 22.22 -9.77 17.76
N GLY A 240 21.31 -10.27 16.94
CA GLY A 240 21.42 -11.61 16.35
C GLY A 240 20.69 -12.69 17.15
N GLY A 241 20.98 -13.95 16.81
CA GLY A 241 20.30 -15.11 17.35
C GLY A 241 19.01 -15.46 16.63
N ASP A 242 18.40 -16.55 17.04
CA ASP A 242 17.20 -17.11 16.43
C ASP A 242 15.97 -17.13 17.35
N PHE A 243 16.10 -16.67 18.59
CA PHE A 243 14.96 -16.50 19.51
C PHE A 243 14.24 -15.20 19.22
N GLY A 244 12.89 -15.23 19.32
CA GLY A 244 12.07 -14.03 19.15
C GLY A 244 10.75 -14.30 18.43
N TRP A 245 10.05 -13.23 18.10
CA TRP A 245 8.85 -13.26 17.28
C TRP A 245 9.18 -13.27 15.80
N SER A 246 8.49 -14.12 15.04
CA SER A 246 8.48 -14.11 13.58
C SER A 246 7.05 -14.25 13.10
N VAL A 247 6.45 -13.15 12.68
CA VAL A 247 5.09 -13.10 12.13
C VAL A 247 5.12 -13.60 10.67
N ASP A 248 4.17 -14.45 10.33
CA ASP A 248 3.97 -14.94 8.96
C ASP A 248 3.19 -13.90 8.16
N SER A 249 3.89 -13.06 7.41
CA SER A 249 3.30 -11.96 6.64
C SER A 249 2.36 -12.44 5.53
N ASP A 250 2.65 -13.58 4.89
CA ASP A 250 1.80 -14.13 3.84
C ASP A 250 0.49 -14.67 4.43
N ALA A 251 0.59 -15.37 5.57
CA ALA A 251 -0.59 -15.82 6.28
C ALA A 251 -1.41 -14.66 6.84
N LEU A 252 -0.77 -13.57 7.29
CA LEU A 252 -1.45 -12.35 7.71
C LEU A 252 -2.19 -11.68 6.56
N ALA A 253 -1.54 -11.50 5.40
CA ALA A 253 -2.16 -10.95 4.21
C ALA A 253 -3.43 -11.75 3.84
N LYS A 254 -3.30 -13.07 3.82
CA LYS A 254 -4.44 -13.94 3.56
C LYS A 254 -5.55 -13.84 4.62
N GLN A 255 -5.21 -13.73 5.89
CA GLN A 255 -6.21 -13.52 6.96
C GLN A 255 -6.98 -12.22 6.75
N VAL A 256 -6.30 -11.15 6.31
CA VAL A 256 -6.90 -9.84 6.02
C VAL A 256 -7.80 -9.93 4.78
N GLU A 257 -7.33 -10.54 3.70
CA GLU A 257 -8.15 -10.77 2.50
C GLU A 257 -9.43 -11.56 2.82
N ASP A 258 -9.29 -12.66 3.57
CA ASP A 258 -10.42 -13.51 3.98
C ASP A 258 -11.39 -12.70 4.88
N ALA A 259 -10.88 -11.87 5.78
CA ALA A 259 -11.70 -11.01 6.64
C ALA A 259 -12.50 -9.97 5.84
N ILE A 260 -11.87 -9.33 4.84
CA ILE A 260 -12.54 -8.36 3.96
C ILE A 260 -13.65 -9.06 3.16
N ASN A 261 -13.31 -10.16 2.49
CA ASN A 261 -14.25 -10.91 1.66
C ASN A 261 -15.46 -11.44 2.45
N ASN A 262 -15.27 -11.79 3.72
CA ASN A 262 -16.32 -12.30 4.61
C ASN A 262 -16.98 -11.19 5.46
N LYS A 263 -16.60 -9.91 5.30
CA LYS A 263 -17.07 -8.79 6.13
C LYS A 263 -16.95 -9.09 7.62
N GLN A 264 -15.82 -9.68 7.99
CA GLN A 264 -15.59 -10.14 9.35
C GLN A 264 -15.51 -8.97 10.32
N THR A 265 -16.02 -9.19 11.53
CA THR A 265 -15.94 -8.24 12.64
C THR A 265 -15.38 -8.92 13.87
N GLY A 266 -14.81 -8.15 14.80
CA GLY A 266 -14.25 -8.66 16.05
C GLY A 266 -12.75 -8.78 16.02
N GLU A 267 -12.21 -9.82 16.66
CA GLU A 267 -10.76 -9.99 16.84
C GLU A 267 -10.22 -11.14 15.99
N ILE A 268 -9.00 -10.97 15.48
CA ILE A 268 -8.25 -11.99 14.72
C ILE A 268 -6.86 -12.09 15.33
N GLU A 269 -6.48 -13.27 15.82
CA GLU A 269 -5.11 -13.53 16.24
C GLU A 269 -4.21 -13.68 15.01
N ILE A 270 -3.12 -12.90 14.95
CA ILE A 270 -2.12 -12.92 13.88
C ILE A 270 -1.36 -14.25 13.92
N LYS A 271 -1.19 -14.87 12.77
CA LYS A 271 -0.37 -16.06 12.62
C LYS A 271 1.11 -15.71 12.67
N TYR A 272 1.85 -16.53 13.40
CA TYR A 272 3.31 -16.42 13.52
C TYR A 272 3.96 -17.78 13.24
N SER A 273 5.15 -17.76 12.67
CA SER A 273 5.98 -18.96 12.45
C SER A 273 6.81 -19.28 13.70
N GLN A 274 7.10 -18.24 14.50
CA GLN A 274 7.81 -18.38 15.76
C GLN A 274 7.27 -17.39 16.79
N LYS A 275 7.29 -17.82 18.05
CA LYS A 275 6.79 -17.04 19.19
C LYS A 275 7.87 -16.95 20.27
N ALA A 276 7.96 -15.78 20.91
CA ALA A 276 8.71 -15.55 22.15
C ALA A 276 7.79 -15.61 23.38
N ASP A 277 8.35 -15.41 24.57
CA ASP A 277 7.59 -15.49 25.82
C ASP A 277 6.64 -14.30 26.03
N THR A 278 7.05 -13.12 25.56
CA THR A 278 6.29 -11.88 25.69
C THR A 278 6.57 -10.97 24.50
N TYR A 279 5.80 -9.90 24.40
CA TYR A 279 6.06 -8.80 23.46
C TYR A 279 5.67 -7.49 24.14
N THR A 280 6.61 -6.54 24.20
CA THR A 280 6.35 -5.18 24.69
C THR A 280 6.55 -4.18 23.57
N ALA A 281 7.76 -4.10 23.02
CA ALA A 281 8.09 -3.28 21.88
C ALA A 281 9.33 -3.85 21.16
N LYS A 282 9.49 -3.50 19.90
CA LYS A 282 10.70 -3.85 19.15
C LYS A 282 11.93 -3.18 19.79
N GLY A 283 12.97 -3.97 20.06
CA GLY A 283 14.17 -3.50 20.74
C GLY A 283 14.19 -3.75 22.25
N GLU A 284 13.08 -4.15 22.85
CA GLU A 284 13.01 -4.57 24.22
C GLU A 284 13.08 -6.10 24.37
N PRO A 285 13.38 -6.64 25.58
CA PRO A 285 13.34 -8.07 25.84
C PRO A 285 11.98 -8.70 25.53
N ASP A 286 12.01 -9.82 24.83
CA ASP A 286 10.83 -10.62 24.53
C ASP A 286 10.85 -12.00 25.24
N TRP A 287 11.71 -12.11 26.26
CA TRP A 287 11.81 -13.25 27.18
C TRP A 287 11.35 -12.88 28.58
N LYS A 288 11.01 -13.91 29.38
CA LYS A 288 10.70 -13.78 30.81
C LYS A 288 11.83 -14.30 31.64
N ALA A 289 12.02 -15.63 31.65
CA ALA A 289 13.15 -16.28 32.24
C ALA A 289 14.26 -16.48 31.21
N TYR A 290 15.53 -16.31 31.58
CA TYR A 290 16.62 -16.43 30.61
C TYR A 290 17.96 -16.77 31.26
N ILE A 291 18.84 -17.38 30.47
CA ILE A 291 20.24 -17.54 30.83
C ILE A 291 21.02 -16.36 30.23
N ASP A 292 21.56 -15.52 31.10
CA ASP A 292 22.52 -14.46 30.78
C ASP A 292 23.91 -15.08 30.66
N VAL A 293 24.54 -14.94 29.49
CA VAL A 293 25.92 -15.41 29.25
C VAL A 293 26.78 -14.19 28.96
N ASP A 294 27.40 -13.66 30.00
CA ASP A 294 28.24 -12.48 29.90
C ASP A 294 29.68 -12.87 29.52
N LEU A 295 30.04 -12.68 28.26
CA LEU A 295 31.36 -13.02 27.74
C LEU A 295 32.46 -12.13 28.31
N SER A 296 32.13 -10.90 28.70
CA SER A 296 33.10 -9.98 29.31
C SER A 296 33.46 -10.36 30.74
N GLU A 297 32.50 -10.93 31.47
CA GLU A 297 32.68 -11.43 32.82
C GLU A 297 33.13 -12.90 32.87
N GLN A 298 32.97 -13.66 31.75
CA GLN A 298 33.10 -15.14 31.71
C GLN A 298 32.27 -15.80 32.81
N HIS A 299 31.03 -15.26 33.00
CA HIS A 299 30.10 -15.69 34.02
C HIS A 299 28.70 -15.77 33.45
N ALA A 300 27.96 -16.84 33.74
CA ALA A 300 26.58 -17.04 33.33
C ALA A 300 25.63 -17.10 34.51
N ARG A 301 24.42 -16.56 34.31
CA ARG A 301 23.36 -16.52 35.31
C ARG A 301 22.05 -16.97 34.72
N TYR A 302 21.31 -17.82 35.38
CA TYR A 302 19.92 -18.12 35.03
C TYR A 302 19.00 -17.29 35.91
N TYR A 303 18.27 -16.35 35.29
CA TYR A 303 17.25 -15.53 35.93
C TYR A 303 15.87 -16.15 35.72
N ASP A 304 15.08 -16.29 36.80
CA ASP A 304 13.66 -16.64 36.71
C ASP A 304 12.81 -15.45 36.20
N GLU A 305 11.52 -15.69 36.04
CA GLU A 305 10.57 -14.65 35.58
C GLU A 305 10.47 -13.42 36.51
N ASN A 306 10.94 -13.54 37.76
CA ASN A 306 10.93 -12.47 38.74
C ASN A 306 12.30 -11.78 38.88
N GLY A 307 13.28 -12.16 38.05
CA GLY A 307 14.65 -11.63 38.11
C GLY A 307 15.52 -12.22 39.23
N ASN A 308 15.13 -13.30 39.87
CA ASN A 308 15.97 -13.99 40.87
C ASN A 308 16.95 -14.91 40.16
N ILE A 309 18.19 -14.98 40.67
CA ILE A 309 19.18 -15.93 40.17
C ILE A 309 18.83 -17.33 40.71
N VAL A 310 18.56 -18.26 39.80
CA VAL A 310 18.27 -19.67 40.06
C VAL A 310 19.55 -20.52 40.03
N TRP A 311 20.46 -20.12 39.13
CA TRP A 311 21.74 -20.76 38.91
C TRP A 311 22.76 -19.73 38.43
N GLU A 312 24.01 -19.88 38.81
CA GLU A 312 25.12 -19.11 38.24
C GLU A 312 26.42 -19.91 38.26
N ALA A 313 27.32 -19.65 37.33
CA ALA A 313 28.63 -20.25 37.28
C ALA A 313 29.62 -19.46 36.41
N ASN A 314 30.90 -19.56 36.75
CA ASN A 314 31.98 -19.16 35.84
C ASN A 314 32.09 -20.20 34.69
N PHE A 315 32.45 -19.71 33.52
CA PHE A 315 32.65 -20.55 32.34
C PHE A 315 33.93 -20.19 31.57
N ILE A 316 34.27 -21.01 30.59
CA ILE A 316 35.29 -20.70 29.60
C ILE A 316 34.62 -20.69 28.21
N SER A 317 34.55 -19.55 27.55
CA SER A 317 33.95 -19.39 26.20
C SER A 317 34.90 -19.86 25.08
N GLY A 318 34.48 -19.67 23.88
CA GLY A 318 35.27 -19.84 22.65
C GLY A 318 36.49 -18.95 22.61
N LYS A 319 37.57 -19.41 21.92
CA LYS A 319 38.75 -18.58 21.66
C LYS A 319 38.40 -17.41 20.75
N PRO A 320 39.05 -16.25 20.93
CA PRO A 320 38.88 -15.11 20.02
C PRO A 320 39.13 -15.49 18.56
N GLY A 321 38.36 -14.93 17.66
CA GLY A 321 38.45 -15.16 16.22
C GLY A 321 37.40 -16.16 15.72
N GLU A 322 37.81 -17.13 14.90
CA GLU A 322 36.90 -18.10 14.27
C GLU A 322 36.18 -19.04 15.27
N ASP A 323 36.76 -19.21 16.43
CA ASP A 323 36.22 -20.06 17.48
C ASP A 323 35.45 -19.25 18.59
N ALA A 324 35.20 -17.96 18.36
CA ALA A 324 34.49 -17.14 19.35
C ALA A 324 33.06 -17.63 19.56
N THR A 325 32.59 -17.58 20.82
CA THR A 325 31.18 -17.84 21.11
C THR A 325 30.31 -16.76 20.44
N PRO A 326 29.31 -17.15 19.63
CA PRO A 326 28.48 -16.19 18.93
C PRO A 326 27.54 -15.43 19.90
N GLU A 327 27.58 -14.11 19.84
CA GLU A 327 26.62 -13.28 20.53
C GLU A 327 25.23 -13.39 19.85
N GLY A 328 24.17 -13.17 20.62
CA GLY A 328 22.81 -13.25 20.13
C GLY A 328 21.82 -13.68 21.19
N VAL A 329 20.55 -13.70 20.79
CA VAL A 329 19.44 -14.23 21.59
C VAL A 329 19.03 -15.58 21.01
N TRP A 330 19.24 -16.61 21.77
CA TRP A 330 19.08 -18.01 21.40
C TRP A 330 18.07 -18.71 22.29
N GLN A 331 17.85 -20.02 22.10
CA GLN A 331 17.07 -20.85 23.01
C GLN A 331 17.74 -22.22 23.23
N ILE A 332 17.47 -22.85 24.34
CA ILE A 332 17.88 -24.22 24.55
C ILE A 332 17.15 -25.15 23.59
N ASN A 333 17.89 -25.74 22.64
CA ASN A 333 17.34 -26.61 21.58
C ASN A 333 17.12 -28.06 22.06
N SER A 334 17.97 -28.56 22.95
CA SER A 334 17.79 -29.82 23.65
C SER A 334 18.45 -29.76 25.02
N ASN A 335 18.07 -30.69 25.93
CA ASN A 335 18.65 -30.82 27.25
C ASN A 335 19.06 -32.30 27.40
N ASP A 336 20.25 -32.63 26.90
CA ASP A 336 20.71 -34.01 26.78
C ASP A 336 21.67 -34.35 27.87
N GLY A 337 21.63 -35.61 28.33
CA GLY A 337 22.66 -36.21 29.17
C GLY A 337 23.95 -36.50 28.39
N ALA A 338 24.56 -37.64 28.67
CA ALA A 338 25.83 -38.05 28.05
C ALA A 338 25.78 -38.01 26.53
N SER A 339 26.67 -37.22 25.96
CA SER A 339 26.75 -36.96 24.53
C SER A 339 28.20 -37.00 24.05
N LYS A 340 28.40 -36.99 22.70
CA LYS A 340 29.70 -36.91 22.09
C LYS A 340 29.78 -35.75 21.15
N LEU A 341 30.58 -34.74 21.50
CA LEU A 341 30.83 -33.59 20.67
C LEU A 341 31.82 -33.97 19.56
N ILE A 342 31.43 -33.68 18.32
CA ILE A 342 32.22 -34.07 17.12
C ILE A 342 32.59 -32.79 16.38
N GLY A 343 33.89 -32.49 16.33
CA GLY A 343 34.40 -31.32 15.61
C GLY A 343 34.28 -31.43 14.08
N ALA A 344 34.46 -30.31 13.41
CA ALA A 344 34.47 -30.27 11.94
C ALA A 344 35.47 -31.26 11.35
N LYS A 345 35.15 -31.84 10.20
CA LYS A 345 36.05 -32.77 9.49
C LYS A 345 37.26 -32.00 8.96
N ASP A 346 38.46 -32.58 9.23
CA ASP A 346 39.69 -32.11 8.61
C ASP A 346 39.63 -32.39 7.08
N PRO A 347 39.80 -31.38 6.22
CA PRO A 347 39.69 -31.54 4.76
C PRO A 347 40.70 -32.53 4.16
N LYS A 348 41.83 -32.74 4.83
CA LYS A 348 42.92 -33.61 4.35
C LYS A 348 42.73 -35.07 4.73
N THR A 349 42.21 -35.32 5.93
CA THR A 349 42.08 -36.66 6.50
C THR A 349 40.67 -37.21 6.45
N GLY A 350 39.64 -36.32 6.28
CA GLY A 350 38.22 -36.66 6.38
C GLY A 350 37.75 -37.05 7.78
N LYS A 351 38.62 -37.01 8.79
CA LYS A 351 38.31 -37.35 10.17
C LYS A 351 37.90 -36.11 10.96
N PRO A 352 37.07 -36.24 11.98
CA PRO A 352 36.79 -35.12 12.91
C PRO A 352 38.08 -34.57 13.52
N LYS A 353 38.16 -33.24 13.68
CA LYS A 353 39.29 -32.57 14.36
C LYS A 353 39.39 -32.98 15.84
N TYR A 354 38.26 -33.27 16.45
CA TYR A 354 38.17 -33.82 17.82
C TYR A 354 36.90 -34.63 17.99
N GLU A 355 36.88 -35.48 19.00
CA GLU A 355 35.74 -36.22 19.52
C GLU A 355 35.83 -36.17 21.04
N SER A 356 34.91 -35.44 21.68
CA SER A 356 34.94 -35.22 23.12
C SER A 356 33.66 -35.75 23.77
N PRO A 357 33.73 -36.78 24.63
CA PRO A 357 32.59 -37.21 25.43
C PRO A 357 32.30 -36.17 26.50
N VAL A 358 31.03 -35.86 26.70
CA VAL A 358 30.52 -34.96 27.76
C VAL A 358 29.37 -35.63 28.49
N SER A 359 29.17 -35.27 29.75
CA SER A 359 28.11 -35.86 30.60
C SER A 359 26.78 -35.13 30.39
N TYR A 360 26.80 -33.86 30.01
CA TYR A 360 25.65 -32.99 29.80
C TYR A 360 25.88 -32.16 28.54
N TRP A 361 24.86 -32.09 27.67
CA TRP A 361 24.88 -31.30 26.44
C TRP A 361 23.59 -30.48 26.29
N MET A 362 23.71 -29.18 26.27
CA MET A 362 22.60 -28.22 26.21
C MET A 362 22.87 -27.22 25.08
N PRO A 363 22.61 -27.58 23.81
CA PRO A 363 22.85 -26.69 22.65
C PRO A 363 21.83 -25.56 22.60
N PHE A 364 22.28 -24.39 22.15
CA PHE A 364 21.45 -23.21 21.92
C PHE A 364 21.61 -22.63 20.52
N GLU A 365 22.77 -22.71 19.88
CA GLU A 365 22.94 -22.36 18.48
C GLU A 365 22.91 -23.64 17.62
N GLY A 366 21.74 -23.95 17.05
CA GLY A 366 21.53 -25.21 16.36
C GLY A 366 21.93 -26.40 17.24
N ASN A 367 22.85 -27.24 16.74
CA ASN A 367 23.48 -28.31 17.52
C ASN A 367 25.02 -28.14 17.52
N MET A 368 25.51 -26.90 17.34
CA MET A 368 26.94 -26.60 17.19
C MET A 368 27.53 -25.95 18.43
N VAL A 369 26.79 -25.03 19.05
CA VAL A 369 27.22 -24.30 20.24
C VAL A 369 26.22 -24.56 21.38
N GLY A 370 26.73 -24.81 22.58
CA GLY A 370 25.91 -25.07 23.75
C GLY A 370 26.75 -25.10 25.00
N PHE A 371 26.07 -25.34 26.13
CA PHE A 371 26.70 -25.58 27.43
C PHE A 371 27.06 -27.06 27.58
N HIS A 372 28.23 -27.35 28.14
CA HIS A 372 28.64 -28.71 28.47
C HIS A 372 29.73 -28.75 29.56
N ASP A 373 29.86 -29.88 30.23
CA ASP A 373 30.97 -30.10 31.12
C ASP A 373 32.29 -30.25 30.35
N ALA A 374 33.37 -29.67 30.89
CA ALA A 374 34.70 -29.71 30.28
C ALA A 374 35.73 -30.25 31.33
N THR A 375 35.61 -31.53 31.65
CA THR A 375 36.42 -32.20 32.69
C THR A 375 37.92 -32.26 32.35
N TRP A 376 38.30 -31.95 31.11
CA TRP A 376 39.70 -31.85 30.68
C TRP A 376 40.34 -30.47 30.97
N GLN A 377 39.54 -29.48 31.39
CA GLN A 377 40.02 -28.15 31.74
C GLN A 377 40.58 -28.18 33.19
N ASN A 378 41.61 -27.34 33.43
CA ASN A 378 42.08 -27.12 34.78
C ASN A 378 41.01 -26.31 35.56
N ASP A 379 40.65 -26.77 36.75
CA ASP A 379 39.64 -26.17 37.59
C ASP A 379 39.90 -24.68 37.87
N GLN A 380 41.17 -24.30 38.08
CA GLN A 380 41.56 -22.88 38.30
C GLN A 380 41.35 -21.99 37.06
N SER A 381 41.28 -22.56 35.86
CA SER A 381 41.05 -21.79 34.63
C SER A 381 39.65 -21.19 34.58
N PHE A 382 38.67 -21.77 35.27
CA PHE A 382 37.33 -21.23 35.37
C PHE A 382 37.24 -19.99 36.24
N ASP A 383 38.24 -19.74 37.12
CA ASP A 383 38.29 -18.55 37.97
C ASP A 383 39.08 -17.40 37.36
N ASP A 384 39.70 -17.60 36.22
CA ASP A 384 40.39 -16.55 35.47
C ASP A 384 39.57 -16.10 34.26
N PRO A 385 38.99 -14.90 34.27
CA PRO A 385 38.15 -14.41 33.17
C PRO A 385 38.88 -14.19 31.84
N ASN A 386 40.20 -14.36 31.81
CA ASN A 386 40.99 -14.32 30.60
C ASN A 386 41.35 -15.67 30.02
N SER A 387 41.04 -16.76 30.69
CA SER A 387 41.46 -18.13 30.35
C SER A 387 40.98 -18.56 28.95
N TYR A 388 39.85 -18.07 28.46
CA TYR A 388 39.34 -18.33 27.12
C TYR A 388 40.33 -17.96 25.99
N LYS A 389 41.26 -17.01 26.27
CA LYS A 389 42.26 -16.57 25.28
C LYS A 389 43.28 -17.64 24.93
N TRP A 390 43.57 -18.59 25.84
CA TRP A 390 44.56 -19.64 25.62
C TRP A 390 44.02 -21.06 25.73
N CYS A 391 42.98 -21.31 26.54
CA CYS A 391 42.34 -22.62 26.68
C CYS A 391 40.85 -22.62 26.32
N GLY A 392 40.38 -21.61 25.57
CA GLY A 392 39.01 -21.50 25.15
C GLY A 392 38.54 -22.64 24.25
N SER A 393 37.24 -22.79 24.14
CA SER A 393 36.56 -23.78 23.31
C SER A 393 36.56 -23.40 21.80
N HIS A 394 35.82 -24.13 21.00
CA HIS A 394 35.51 -23.81 19.61
C HIS A 394 34.13 -23.16 19.47
N GLY A 395 33.71 -22.38 20.48
CA GLY A 395 32.46 -21.65 20.53
C GLY A 395 31.56 -22.04 21.71
N CYS A 396 31.64 -23.26 22.22
CA CYS A 396 30.82 -23.74 23.33
C CYS A 396 31.16 -23.05 24.65
N ILE A 397 30.21 -23.06 25.56
CA ILE A 397 30.37 -22.63 26.96
C ILE A 397 30.79 -23.83 27.80
N ASN A 398 32.10 -23.89 28.12
CA ASN A 398 32.68 -24.92 28.95
C ASN A 398 32.32 -24.64 30.43
N LEU A 399 31.77 -25.61 31.11
CA LEU A 399 31.43 -25.55 32.55
C LEU A 399 32.19 -26.61 33.34
N ARG A 400 32.33 -26.38 34.64
CA ARG A 400 32.68 -27.46 35.58
C ARG A 400 31.58 -28.52 35.56
N LEU A 401 31.93 -29.77 35.81
CA LEU A 401 30.96 -30.88 35.77
C LEU A 401 29.78 -30.66 36.72
N ALA A 402 30.05 -30.13 37.94
CA ALA A 402 29.02 -29.84 38.90
C ALA A 402 28.05 -28.73 38.43
N ASP A 403 28.61 -27.68 37.80
CA ASP A 403 27.83 -26.54 37.33
C ASP A 403 27.00 -26.93 36.10
N ALA A 404 27.57 -27.72 35.18
CA ALA A 404 26.84 -28.27 34.03
C ALA A 404 25.68 -29.18 34.46
N LYS A 405 25.91 -30.01 35.48
CA LYS A 405 24.86 -30.84 36.08
C LYS A 405 23.75 -30.00 36.67
N ALA A 406 24.08 -29.00 37.47
CA ALA A 406 23.11 -28.13 38.12
C ALA A 406 22.28 -27.33 37.13
N LEU A 407 22.92 -26.82 36.03
CA LEU A 407 22.20 -26.16 34.94
C LEU A 407 21.25 -27.13 34.24
N HIS A 408 21.76 -28.30 33.83
CA HIS A 408 20.95 -29.34 33.16
C HIS A 408 19.71 -29.73 33.99
N ASP A 409 19.85 -29.81 35.33
CA ASP A 409 18.76 -30.22 36.20
C ASP A 409 17.66 -29.14 36.39
N CYS A 410 17.96 -27.85 36.08
CA CYS A 410 17.03 -26.74 36.34
C CYS A 410 16.46 -26.06 35.06
N ILE A 411 16.95 -26.40 33.88
CA ILE A 411 16.49 -25.79 32.63
C ILE A 411 15.54 -26.67 31.82
N ASN A 412 14.78 -26.04 30.89
CA ASN A 412 13.93 -26.73 29.94
C ASN A 412 14.30 -26.31 28.51
N VAL A 413 13.92 -27.16 27.55
CA VAL A 413 13.98 -26.83 26.12
C VAL A 413 13.10 -25.61 25.85
N GLY A 414 13.59 -24.69 25.04
CA GLY A 414 12.95 -23.43 24.70
C GLY A 414 13.30 -22.27 25.65
N LEU A 415 14.04 -22.50 26.76
CA LEU A 415 14.51 -21.41 27.62
C LEU A 415 15.43 -20.48 26.85
N CYS A 416 15.17 -19.18 26.95
CA CYS A 416 15.96 -18.14 26.31
C CYS A 416 17.41 -18.12 26.79
N VAL A 417 18.37 -17.94 25.89
CA VAL A 417 19.80 -17.80 26.18
C VAL A 417 20.30 -16.52 25.52
N VAL A 418 20.76 -15.58 26.33
CA VAL A 418 21.26 -14.28 25.87
C VAL A 418 22.78 -14.25 26.01
N VAL A 419 23.49 -14.27 24.89
CA VAL A 419 24.97 -14.24 24.85
C VAL A 419 25.41 -12.85 24.42
N HIS A 420 26.14 -12.16 25.31
CA HIS A 420 26.59 -10.79 25.09
C HIS A 420 27.95 -10.50 25.74
N SER A 421 28.54 -9.32 25.46
CA SER A 421 29.79 -8.83 26.08
C SER A 421 29.60 -7.62 26.98
#